data_1b8a9219a54738aef98fa13393242e09
#
_entry.id   1b8a9219a54738aef98fa13393242e09
#
_cell.length_a   1.000
_cell.length_b   1.000
_cell.length_c   1.000
_cell.angle_alpha   90.00
_cell.angle_beta   90.00
_cell.angle_gamma   90.00
#
_symmetry.space_group_name_H-M   'P 1'
#
loop_
_entity.id
_entity.type
_entity.pdbx_description
1 polymer ?
#
loop_
_entity_poly.entity_id
_entity_poly.type
_entity_poly.pdbx_seq_one_letter_code
_entity_poly.pdbx_strand_id
1 'polypeptide(L)'
;KSDYIFLLQGLWVTVQITFCGVLLGVVLGVLLAFLRYLKNPIVDIIIEEYVDILRGIPVTIQLLIFAYFILSGVIQSKFLIAVIGFGINSSAYVSEIIRSGIESLDKGQMEAARALGMPYPMAMGEIIIPQAVRNILPALVNEFIALFKETSVVGLVLVNMFDLTFASKALQSRYYRPEPYILAGIIYYICVKLFSIFAGTLERKLKK
;
A
#
# COMPACT_ATOMS: atom_id res chain seq x y z
N LYS A 1 -7.86 32.47 -5.00
CA LYS A 1 -8.28 31.39 -5.95
C LYS A 1 -7.09 30.50 -6.37
N SER A 2 -5.91 31.06 -6.63
CA SER A 2 -4.72 30.28 -7.05
C SER A 2 -4.23 29.28 -6.01
N ASP A 3 -4.33 29.59 -4.72
CA ASP A 3 -3.77 28.78 -3.64
C ASP A 3 -4.55 27.46 -3.41
N TYR A 4 -5.87 27.49 -3.56
CA TYR A 4 -6.67 26.26 -3.51
C TYR A 4 -6.35 25.33 -4.68
N ILE A 5 -6.16 25.89 -5.89
CA ILE A 5 -5.76 25.10 -7.07
C ILE A 5 -4.39 24.46 -6.82
N PHE A 6 -3.46 25.18 -6.20
CA PHE A 6 -2.13 24.70 -5.87
C PHE A 6 -2.19 23.53 -4.89
N LEU A 7 -3.04 23.59 -3.84
CA LEU A 7 -3.26 22.47 -2.93
C LEU A 7 -3.92 21.27 -3.63
N LEU A 8 -4.90 21.50 -4.52
CA LEU A 8 -5.55 20.43 -5.27
C LEU A 8 -4.61 19.75 -6.26
N GLN A 9 -3.70 20.49 -6.87
CA GLN A 9 -2.63 19.91 -7.70
C GLN A 9 -1.69 19.04 -6.88
N GLY A 10 -1.31 19.50 -5.67
CA GLY A 10 -0.53 18.67 -4.73
C GLY A 10 -1.29 17.40 -4.31
N LEU A 11 -2.59 17.50 -4.03
CA LEU A 11 -3.44 16.36 -3.75
C LEU A 11 -3.46 15.36 -4.92
N TRP A 12 -3.58 15.85 -6.14
CA TRP A 12 -3.57 14.99 -7.32
C TRP A 12 -2.29 14.16 -7.43
N VAL A 13 -1.13 14.77 -7.17
CA VAL A 13 0.15 14.06 -7.16
C VAL A 13 0.22 13.04 -6.01
N THR A 14 -0.28 13.40 -4.83
CA THR A 14 -0.40 12.48 -3.68
C THR A 14 -1.22 11.25 -4.05
N VAL A 15 -2.38 11.43 -4.71
CA VAL A 15 -3.24 10.33 -5.18
C VAL A 15 -2.52 9.47 -6.21
N GLN A 16 -1.80 10.08 -7.15
CA GLN A 16 -1.03 9.34 -8.17
C GLN A 16 0.06 8.48 -7.54
N ILE A 17 0.84 9.03 -6.60
CA ILE A 17 1.89 8.27 -5.89
C ILE A 17 1.26 7.09 -5.14
N THR A 18 0.18 7.33 -4.41
CA THR A 18 -0.52 6.29 -3.66
C THR A 18 -1.02 5.18 -4.59
N PHE A 19 -1.72 5.55 -5.65
CA PHE A 19 -2.29 4.58 -6.60
C PHE A 19 -1.20 3.74 -7.27
N CYS A 20 -0.16 4.39 -7.81
CA CYS A 20 0.95 3.69 -8.46
C CYS A 20 1.75 2.84 -7.46
N GLY A 21 1.98 3.35 -6.24
CA GLY A 21 2.67 2.62 -5.17
C GLY A 21 1.91 1.37 -4.74
N VAL A 22 0.60 1.49 -4.48
CA VAL A 22 -0.23 0.32 -4.13
C VAL A 22 -0.32 -0.67 -5.29
N LEU A 23 -0.48 -0.21 -6.52
CA LEU A 23 -0.51 -1.09 -7.68
C LEU A 23 0.78 -1.91 -7.81
N LEU A 24 1.93 -1.26 -7.69
CA LEU A 24 3.23 -1.94 -7.65
C LEU A 24 3.32 -2.90 -6.46
N GLY A 25 2.89 -2.45 -5.28
CA GLY A 25 2.84 -3.26 -4.06
C GLY A 25 1.96 -4.51 -4.21
N VAL A 26 0.79 -4.39 -4.84
CA VAL A 26 -0.09 -5.53 -5.11
C VAL A 26 0.58 -6.52 -6.08
N VAL A 27 1.17 -6.05 -7.16
CA VAL A 27 1.86 -6.93 -8.13
C VAL A 27 3.00 -7.69 -7.45
N LEU A 28 3.86 -6.99 -6.70
CA LEU A 28 4.98 -7.61 -5.99
C LEU A 28 4.50 -8.50 -4.83
N GLY A 29 3.51 -8.06 -4.06
CA GLY A 29 2.97 -8.82 -2.93
C GLY A 29 2.28 -10.11 -3.35
N VAL A 30 1.54 -10.10 -4.46
CA VAL A 30 0.98 -11.32 -5.06
C VAL A 30 2.10 -12.27 -5.51
N LEU A 31 3.16 -11.74 -6.13
CA LEU A 31 4.31 -12.54 -6.52
C LEU A 31 4.98 -13.20 -5.30
N LEU A 32 5.21 -12.44 -4.23
CA LEU A 32 5.77 -12.96 -2.97
C LEU A 32 4.88 -14.05 -2.37
N ALA A 33 3.56 -13.81 -2.32
CA ALA A 33 2.61 -14.81 -1.83
C ALA A 33 2.62 -16.09 -2.69
N PHE A 34 2.71 -15.95 -4.02
CA PHE A 34 2.83 -17.08 -4.93
C PHE A 34 4.13 -17.87 -4.72
N LEU A 35 5.27 -17.20 -4.52
CA LEU A 35 6.56 -17.84 -4.25
C LEU A 35 6.52 -18.65 -2.95
N ARG A 36 5.85 -18.15 -1.90
CA ARG A 36 5.61 -18.93 -0.65
C ARG A 36 4.77 -20.17 -0.88
N TYR A 37 3.85 -20.11 -1.85
CA TYR A 37 3.04 -21.27 -2.23
C TYR A 37 3.87 -22.45 -2.75
N LEU A 38 5.06 -22.20 -3.29
CA LEU A 38 5.97 -23.28 -3.79
C LEU A 38 6.53 -24.15 -2.66
N LYS A 39 6.29 -23.79 -1.38
CA LYS A 39 6.71 -24.55 -0.18
C LYS A 39 8.20 -24.86 -0.13
N ASN A 40 9.03 -23.97 -0.63
CA ASN A 40 10.48 -24.07 -0.52
C ASN A 40 10.93 -23.34 0.76
N PRO A 41 11.52 -24.06 1.74
CA PRO A 41 11.87 -23.46 3.04
C PRO A 41 12.89 -22.32 2.92
N ILE A 42 13.78 -22.36 1.94
CA ILE A 42 14.77 -21.27 1.73
C ILE A 42 14.06 -20.02 1.22
N VAL A 43 13.13 -20.17 0.26
CA VAL A 43 12.33 -19.06 -0.28
C VAL A 43 11.44 -18.46 0.82
N ASP A 44 10.84 -19.29 1.66
CA ASP A 44 9.99 -18.85 2.76
C ASP A 44 10.78 -17.98 3.76
N ILE A 45 11.98 -18.43 4.16
CA ILE A 45 12.86 -17.65 5.07
C ILE A 45 13.24 -16.30 4.44
N ILE A 46 13.63 -16.28 3.17
CA ILE A 46 14.02 -15.04 2.48
C ILE A 46 12.84 -14.05 2.42
N ILE A 47 11.64 -14.54 2.14
CA ILE A 47 10.45 -13.69 2.06
C ILE A 47 10.05 -13.20 3.46
N GLU A 48 10.16 -14.04 4.47
CA GLU A 48 9.86 -13.67 5.85
C GLU A 48 10.79 -12.55 6.33
N GLU A 49 12.10 -12.69 6.14
CA GLU A 49 13.07 -11.64 6.45
C GLU A 49 12.82 -10.34 5.66
N TYR A 50 12.49 -10.44 4.36
CA TYR A 50 12.11 -9.30 3.55
C TYR A 50 10.90 -8.55 4.13
N VAL A 51 9.86 -9.29 4.50
CA VAL A 51 8.63 -8.73 5.08
C VAL A 51 8.93 -8.09 6.44
N ASP A 52 9.70 -8.75 7.29
CA ASP A 52 10.05 -8.27 8.63
C ASP A 52 10.89 -6.99 8.58
N ILE A 53 11.89 -6.94 7.69
CA ILE A 53 12.72 -5.74 7.48
C ILE A 53 11.86 -4.56 7.04
N LEU A 54 11.01 -4.73 6.03
CA LEU A 54 10.21 -3.63 5.49
C LEU A 54 9.11 -3.16 6.45
N ARG A 55 8.55 -4.06 7.24
CA ARG A 55 7.55 -3.69 8.26
C ARG A 55 8.20 -3.19 9.56
N GLY A 56 9.44 -3.53 9.81
CA GLY A 56 10.19 -3.11 11.00
C GLY A 56 10.87 -1.74 10.87
N ILE A 57 11.10 -1.26 9.66
CA ILE A 57 11.74 0.05 9.42
C ILE A 57 10.66 1.09 9.06
N PRO A 58 10.66 2.30 9.69
CA PRO A 58 9.73 3.36 9.33
C PRO A 58 9.84 3.73 7.84
N VAL A 59 8.70 3.88 7.16
CA VAL A 59 8.65 4.16 5.71
C VAL A 59 9.41 5.43 5.33
N THR A 60 9.44 6.43 6.19
CA THR A 60 10.24 7.66 6.02
C THR A 60 11.72 7.35 5.85
N ILE A 61 12.27 6.45 6.68
CA ILE A 61 13.68 6.03 6.60
C ILE A 61 13.90 5.21 5.33
N GLN A 62 12.97 4.33 4.98
CA GLN A 62 13.06 3.57 3.73
C GLN A 62 13.12 4.48 2.51
N LEU A 63 12.27 5.53 2.44
CA LEU A 63 12.30 6.50 1.36
C LEU A 63 13.63 7.26 1.26
N LEU A 64 14.23 7.63 2.41
CA LEU A 64 15.55 8.26 2.44
C LEU A 64 16.63 7.31 1.90
N ILE A 65 16.60 6.02 2.30
CA ILE A 65 17.52 5.00 1.80
C ILE A 65 17.36 4.82 0.29
N PHE A 66 16.13 4.69 -0.21
CA PHE A 66 15.88 4.57 -1.64
C PHE A 66 16.33 5.82 -2.41
N ALA A 67 16.00 7.00 -1.92
CA ALA A 67 16.26 8.25 -2.63
C ALA A 67 17.73 8.63 -2.68
N TYR A 68 18.46 8.42 -1.59
CA TYR A 68 19.81 8.97 -1.44
C TYR A 68 20.92 7.91 -1.44
N PHE A 69 20.57 6.64 -1.33
CA PHE A 69 21.56 5.55 -1.35
C PHE A 69 21.32 4.57 -2.51
N ILE A 70 20.13 3.91 -2.58
CA ILE A 70 19.93 2.81 -3.55
C ILE A 70 19.69 3.34 -4.97
N LEU A 71 18.82 4.32 -5.14
CA LEU A 71 18.40 4.85 -6.45
C LEU A 71 19.09 6.15 -6.81
N SER A 72 19.98 6.63 -5.94
CA SER A 72 20.80 7.83 -6.19
C SER A 72 21.68 7.62 -7.43
N GLY A 73 21.58 8.56 -8.40
CA GLY A 73 22.33 8.47 -9.65
C GLY A 73 21.76 7.52 -10.72
N VAL A 74 20.80 6.66 -10.37
CA VAL A 74 20.13 5.75 -11.31
C VAL A 74 18.79 6.31 -11.77
N ILE A 75 17.98 6.83 -10.83
CA ILE A 75 16.66 7.40 -11.10
C ILE A 75 16.65 8.86 -10.68
N GLN A 76 16.42 9.76 -11.64
CA GLN A 76 16.33 11.19 -11.36
C GLN A 76 14.92 11.63 -10.95
N SER A 77 13.89 10.91 -11.39
CA SER A 77 12.49 11.24 -11.09
C SER A 77 12.14 10.95 -9.64
N LYS A 78 11.89 12.00 -8.86
CA LYS A 78 11.44 11.90 -7.47
C LYS A 78 10.10 11.18 -7.35
N PHE A 79 9.22 11.34 -8.34
CA PHE A 79 7.97 10.62 -8.43
C PHE A 79 8.19 9.11 -8.52
N LEU A 80 9.07 8.66 -9.42
CA LEU A 80 9.39 7.24 -9.55
C LEU A 80 10.06 6.66 -8.30
N ILE A 81 10.94 7.44 -7.66
CA ILE A 81 11.56 7.03 -6.39
C ILE A 81 10.48 6.81 -5.31
N ALA A 82 9.53 7.74 -5.19
CA ALA A 82 8.41 7.61 -4.26
C ALA A 82 7.55 6.38 -4.58
N VAL A 83 7.17 6.19 -5.85
CA VAL A 83 6.37 5.03 -6.29
C VAL A 83 7.09 3.71 -6.00
N ILE A 84 8.38 3.61 -6.29
CA ILE A 84 9.17 2.39 -6.04
C ILE A 84 9.29 2.16 -4.53
N GLY A 85 9.65 3.18 -3.75
CA GLY A 85 9.81 3.05 -2.30
C GLY A 85 8.53 2.61 -1.62
N PHE A 86 7.40 3.26 -1.92
CA PHE A 86 6.09 2.86 -1.39
C PHE A 86 5.62 1.52 -1.95
N GLY A 87 5.88 1.21 -3.22
CA GLY A 87 5.53 -0.07 -3.80
C GLY A 87 6.26 -1.24 -3.16
N ILE A 88 7.55 -1.09 -2.90
CA ILE A 88 8.35 -2.11 -2.17
C ILE A 88 7.83 -2.24 -0.73
N ASN A 89 7.59 -1.13 -0.02
CA ASN A 89 7.03 -1.17 1.32
C ASN A 89 5.65 -1.87 1.32
N SER A 90 4.72 -1.42 0.48
CA SER A 90 3.37 -1.99 0.39
C SER A 90 3.38 -3.47 -0.02
N SER A 91 4.38 -3.93 -0.79
CA SER A 91 4.47 -5.34 -1.18
C SER A 91 4.58 -6.29 0.01
N ALA A 92 5.28 -5.88 1.07
CA ALA A 92 5.40 -6.63 2.30
C ALA A 92 4.04 -6.73 3.03
N TYR A 93 3.29 -5.61 3.11
CA TYR A 93 1.96 -5.60 3.71
C TYR A 93 0.96 -6.41 2.88
N VAL A 94 0.98 -6.27 1.56
CA VAL A 94 0.09 -7.02 0.65
C VAL A 94 0.37 -8.52 0.72
N SER A 95 1.64 -8.94 0.75
CA SER A 95 2.00 -10.35 0.92
C SER A 95 1.40 -10.93 2.21
N GLU A 96 1.47 -10.18 3.30
CA GLU A 96 0.94 -10.58 4.60
C GLU A 96 -0.60 -10.55 4.63
N ILE A 97 -1.23 -9.59 3.97
CA ILE A 97 -2.69 -9.54 3.78
C ILE A 97 -3.18 -10.79 3.05
N ILE A 98 -2.49 -11.19 1.99
CA ILE A 98 -2.85 -12.39 1.22
C ILE A 98 -2.68 -13.64 2.09
N ARG A 99 -1.55 -13.78 2.79
CA ARG A 99 -1.28 -14.90 3.69
C ARG A 99 -2.36 -15.00 4.77
N SER A 100 -2.62 -13.91 5.48
CA SER A 100 -3.64 -13.86 6.54
C SER A 100 -5.04 -14.13 6.01
N GLY A 101 -5.37 -13.65 4.81
CA GLY A 101 -6.66 -13.88 4.18
C GLY A 101 -6.90 -15.35 3.84
N ILE A 102 -5.85 -16.08 3.42
CA ILE A 102 -5.92 -17.53 3.18
C ILE A 102 -5.99 -18.28 4.50
N GLU A 103 -5.15 -17.94 5.47
CA GLU A 103 -5.09 -18.61 6.78
C GLU A 103 -6.32 -18.37 7.66
N SER A 104 -7.10 -17.31 7.37
CA SER A 104 -8.36 -17.02 8.07
C SER A 104 -9.49 -18.01 7.76
N LEU A 105 -9.33 -18.84 6.72
CA LEU A 105 -10.32 -19.85 6.34
C LEU A 105 -10.18 -21.10 7.19
N ASP A 106 -11.32 -21.77 7.43
CA ASP A 106 -11.34 -23.04 8.15
C ASP A 106 -10.52 -24.10 7.37
N LYS A 107 -9.56 -24.70 8.05
CA LYS A 107 -8.71 -25.77 7.50
C LYS A 107 -9.52 -26.98 7.04
N GLY A 108 -10.68 -27.23 7.64
CA GLY A 108 -11.61 -28.27 7.24
C GLY A 108 -12.10 -28.15 5.80
N GLN A 109 -12.11 -26.93 5.22
CA GLN A 109 -12.44 -26.73 3.80
C GLN A 109 -11.43 -27.44 2.87
N MET A 110 -10.15 -27.26 3.15
CA MET A 110 -9.08 -27.93 2.40
C MET A 110 -9.08 -29.46 2.66
N GLU A 111 -9.27 -29.86 3.91
CA GLU A 111 -9.29 -31.28 4.29
C GLU A 111 -10.46 -32.00 3.62
N ALA A 112 -11.67 -31.42 3.63
CA ALA A 112 -12.84 -31.98 2.97
C ALA A 112 -12.65 -32.11 1.44
N ALA A 113 -12.12 -31.07 0.81
CA ALA A 113 -11.81 -31.09 -0.62
C ALA A 113 -10.82 -32.21 -0.98
N ARG A 114 -9.76 -32.35 -0.16
CA ARG A 114 -8.77 -33.44 -0.33
C ARG A 114 -9.35 -34.84 -0.09
N ALA A 115 -10.25 -34.98 0.87
CA ALA A 115 -10.94 -36.24 1.15
C ALA A 115 -11.86 -36.67 -0.01
N LEU A 116 -12.43 -35.71 -0.74
CA LEU A 116 -13.20 -35.95 -1.97
C LEU A 116 -12.32 -36.22 -3.21
N GLY A 117 -11.00 -36.31 -3.05
CA GLY A 117 -10.06 -36.61 -4.14
C GLY A 117 -9.60 -35.42 -4.95
N MET A 118 -9.94 -34.17 -4.59
CA MET A 118 -9.47 -33.01 -5.32
C MET A 118 -7.96 -32.86 -5.16
N PRO A 119 -7.19 -32.68 -6.26
CA PRO A 119 -5.79 -32.28 -6.17
C PRO A 119 -5.63 -30.94 -5.42
N TYR A 120 -4.52 -30.76 -4.69
CA TYR A 120 -4.30 -29.55 -3.89
C TYR A 120 -4.42 -28.24 -4.71
N PRO A 121 -3.84 -28.11 -5.93
CA PRO A 121 -4.01 -26.89 -6.74
C PRO A 121 -5.47 -26.62 -7.12
N MET A 122 -6.27 -27.64 -7.39
CA MET A 122 -7.68 -27.50 -7.71
C MET A 122 -8.46 -27.03 -6.47
N ALA A 123 -8.27 -27.68 -5.31
CA ALA A 123 -8.91 -27.28 -4.06
C ALA A 123 -8.53 -25.84 -3.66
N MET A 124 -7.27 -25.45 -3.86
CA MET A 124 -6.81 -24.08 -3.63
C MET A 124 -7.50 -23.09 -4.58
N GLY A 125 -7.52 -23.36 -5.89
CA GLY A 125 -8.04 -22.45 -6.90
C GLY A 125 -9.58 -22.31 -6.88
N GLU A 126 -10.30 -23.42 -6.65
CA GLU A 126 -11.77 -23.44 -6.77
C GLU A 126 -12.50 -23.23 -5.45
N ILE A 127 -11.87 -23.52 -4.31
CA ILE A 127 -12.52 -23.45 -2.99
C ILE A 127 -11.88 -22.37 -2.11
N ILE A 128 -10.56 -22.41 -1.91
CA ILE A 128 -9.89 -21.58 -0.93
C ILE A 128 -9.73 -20.13 -1.44
N ILE A 129 -9.13 -19.93 -2.62
CA ILE A 129 -8.84 -18.60 -3.14
C ILE A 129 -10.11 -17.75 -3.32
N PRO A 130 -11.24 -18.24 -3.89
CA PRO A 130 -12.44 -17.42 -4.02
C PRO A 130 -13.01 -16.93 -2.68
N GLN A 131 -12.87 -17.73 -1.62
CA GLN A 131 -13.28 -17.34 -0.28
C GLN A 131 -12.28 -16.37 0.34
N ALA A 132 -10.97 -16.64 0.21
CA ALA A 132 -9.90 -15.78 0.72
C ALA A 132 -9.98 -14.37 0.12
N VAL A 133 -10.26 -14.23 -1.18
CA VAL A 133 -10.39 -12.93 -1.86
C VAL A 133 -11.44 -12.03 -1.18
N ARG A 134 -12.52 -12.59 -0.64
CA ARG A 134 -13.52 -11.81 0.09
C ARG A 134 -12.97 -11.17 1.36
N ASN A 135 -12.00 -11.80 2.01
CA ASN A 135 -11.31 -11.27 3.18
C ASN A 135 -10.14 -10.34 2.79
N ILE A 136 -9.44 -10.66 1.70
CA ILE A 136 -8.28 -9.92 1.19
C ILE A 136 -8.69 -8.54 0.65
N LEU A 137 -9.76 -8.45 -0.14
CA LEU A 137 -10.14 -7.19 -0.80
C LEU A 137 -10.39 -6.02 0.16
N PRO A 138 -11.16 -6.15 1.25
CA PRO A 138 -11.32 -5.07 2.22
C PRO A 138 -9.99 -4.67 2.87
N ALA A 139 -9.12 -5.63 3.16
CA ALA A 139 -7.81 -5.37 3.75
C ALA A 139 -6.89 -4.60 2.78
N LEU A 140 -6.93 -4.90 1.47
CA LEU A 140 -6.20 -4.14 0.44
C LEU A 140 -6.71 -2.69 0.32
N VAL A 141 -8.01 -2.44 0.46
CA VAL A 141 -8.54 -1.07 0.49
C VAL A 141 -8.05 -0.32 1.74
N ASN A 142 -7.95 -1.00 2.89
CA ASN A 142 -7.37 -0.41 4.11
C ASN A 142 -5.87 -0.12 3.94
N GLU A 143 -5.13 -0.98 3.25
CA GLU A 143 -3.72 -0.73 2.87
C GLU A 143 -3.60 0.52 1.99
N PHE A 144 -4.48 0.68 0.98
CA PHE A 144 -4.53 1.90 0.17
C PHE A 144 -4.74 3.16 1.03
N ILE A 145 -5.66 3.11 2.00
CA ILE A 145 -5.92 4.23 2.91
C ILE A 145 -4.71 4.51 3.82
N ALA A 146 -4.03 3.48 4.30
CA ALA A 146 -2.82 3.61 5.10
C ALA A 146 -1.71 4.29 4.28
N LEU A 147 -1.42 3.77 3.09
CA LEU A 147 -0.40 4.31 2.20
C LEU A 147 -0.71 5.76 1.79
N PHE A 148 -1.97 6.09 1.51
CA PHE A 148 -2.39 7.47 1.19
C PHE A 148 -2.01 8.46 2.30
N LYS A 149 -2.11 8.08 3.57
CA LYS A 149 -1.67 8.91 4.70
C LYS A 149 -0.15 8.96 4.80
N GLU A 150 0.51 7.84 4.59
CA GLU A 150 1.98 7.72 4.66
C GLU A 150 2.67 8.54 3.56
N THR A 151 2.06 8.69 2.36
CA THR A 151 2.62 9.54 1.29
C THR A 151 2.80 10.99 1.72
N SER A 152 2.17 11.45 2.79
CA SER A 152 2.35 12.81 3.33
C SER A 152 3.80 13.15 3.68
N VAL A 153 4.68 12.16 3.88
CA VAL A 153 6.10 12.40 4.15
C VAL A 153 6.91 12.76 2.90
N VAL A 154 6.39 12.50 1.70
CA VAL A 154 7.11 12.68 0.43
C VAL A 154 7.59 14.10 0.24
N GLY A 155 6.70 15.07 0.39
CA GLY A 155 7.03 16.50 0.25
C GLY A 155 7.94 17.05 1.35
N LEU A 156 8.17 16.29 2.43
CA LEU A 156 9.11 16.64 3.49
C LEU A 156 10.48 16.02 3.26
N VAL A 157 10.52 14.81 2.72
CA VAL A 157 11.72 13.94 2.62
C VAL A 157 12.40 14.08 1.25
N LEU A 158 11.63 14.11 0.18
CA LEU A 158 12.17 14.22 -1.17
C LEU A 158 12.22 15.68 -1.60
N VAL A 159 13.44 16.22 -1.70
CA VAL A 159 13.65 17.63 -2.07
C VAL A 159 12.95 17.97 -3.38
N ASN A 160 12.14 19.04 -3.35
CA ASN A 160 11.36 19.54 -4.49
C ASN A 160 10.34 18.55 -5.08
N MET A 161 9.92 17.54 -4.32
CA MET A 161 8.80 16.69 -4.73
C MET A 161 7.48 17.39 -4.39
N PHE A 162 6.72 17.70 -5.45
CA PHE A 162 5.44 18.38 -5.32
C PHE A 162 4.34 17.39 -4.97
N ASP A 163 3.84 17.47 -3.74
CA ASP A 163 2.67 16.74 -3.22
C ASP A 163 1.81 17.70 -2.37
N LEU A 164 0.74 17.20 -1.75
CA LEU A 164 -0.12 18.04 -0.90
C LEU A 164 0.62 18.63 0.29
N THR A 165 1.54 17.88 0.91
CA THR A 165 2.34 18.35 2.05
C THR A 165 3.35 19.42 1.62
N PHE A 166 4.04 19.24 0.49
CA PHE A 166 4.90 20.25 -0.10
C PHE A 166 4.12 21.54 -0.44
N ALA A 167 2.95 21.39 -1.06
CA ALA A 167 2.10 22.53 -1.42
C ALA A 167 1.68 23.32 -0.17
N SER A 168 1.28 22.63 0.91
CA SER A 168 0.92 23.30 2.17
C SER A 168 2.11 24.00 2.82
N LYS A 169 3.30 23.36 2.82
CA LYS A 169 4.54 23.93 3.33
C LYS A 169 4.96 25.16 2.54
N ALA A 170 4.86 25.13 1.21
CA ALA A 170 5.19 26.27 0.35
C ALA A 170 4.27 27.47 0.62
N LEU A 171 2.97 27.24 0.80
CA LEU A 171 2.01 28.29 1.18
C LEU A 171 2.28 28.83 2.59
N GLN A 172 2.58 27.95 3.55
CA GLN A 172 2.95 28.34 4.91
C GLN A 172 4.19 29.26 4.88
N SER A 173 5.22 28.87 4.13
CA SER A 173 6.44 29.68 4.01
C SER A 173 6.20 31.04 3.31
N ARG A 174 5.24 31.08 2.37
CA ARG A 174 4.87 32.30 1.64
C ARG A 174 4.12 33.30 2.50
N TYR A 175 3.20 32.82 3.35
CA TYR A 175 2.32 33.69 4.15
C TYR A 175 2.73 33.77 5.61
N TYR A 176 3.70 32.97 6.08
CA TYR A 176 4.13 32.85 7.48
C TYR A 176 2.96 32.55 8.43
N ARG A 177 2.01 31.72 7.97
CA ARG A 177 0.79 31.34 8.70
C ARG A 177 0.59 29.84 8.70
N PRO A 178 0.04 29.23 9.78
CA PRO A 178 -0.15 27.78 9.89
C PRO A 178 -1.37 27.23 9.15
N GLU A 179 -2.30 28.09 8.71
CA GLU A 179 -3.58 27.68 8.12
C GLU A 179 -3.45 26.72 6.93
N PRO A 180 -2.43 26.80 6.03
CA PRO A 180 -2.25 25.84 4.95
C PRO A 180 -2.09 24.39 5.44
N TYR A 181 -1.47 24.16 6.60
CA TYR A 181 -1.36 22.83 7.18
C TYR A 181 -2.71 22.31 7.69
N ILE A 182 -3.53 23.18 8.29
CA ILE A 182 -4.87 22.85 8.73
C ILE A 182 -5.73 22.46 7.52
N LEU A 183 -5.64 23.23 6.44
CA LEU A 183 -6.36 22.93 5.18
C LEU A 183 -5.91 21.59 4.59
N ALA A 184 -4.61 21.29 4.53
CA ALA A 184 -4.10 20.02 4.08
C ALA A 184 -4.62 18.85 4.97
N GLY A 185 -4.62 19.04 6.29
CA GLY A 185 -5.18 18.05 7.23
C GLY A 185 -6.66 17.78 6.99
N ILE A 186 -7.45 18.81 6.73
CA ILE A 186 -8.89 18.69 6.38
C ILE A 186 -9.04 17.93 5.05
N ILE A 187 -8.23 18.24 4.04
CA ILE A 187 -8.26 17.56 2.74
C ILE A 187 -7.93 16.07 2.92
N TYR A 188 -6.85 15.73 3.64
CA TYR A 188 -6.51 14.34 3.97
C TYR A 188 -7.68 13.63 4.68
N TYR A 189 -8.26 14.26 5.69
CA TYR A 189 -9.38 13.70 6.43
C TYR A 189 -10.60 13.40 5.54
N ILE A 190 -10.98 14.36 4.68
CA ILE A 190 -12.10 14.19 3.75
C ILE A 190 -11.83 13.01 2.80
N CYS A 191 -10.64 12.95 2.19
CA CYS A 191 -10.25 11.86 1.28
C CYS A 191 -10.29 10.50 2.00
N VAL A 192 -9.68 10.40 3.18
CA VAL A 192 -9.69 9.18 3.99
C VAL A 192 -11.12 8.77 4.35
N LYS A 193 -11.98 9.72 4.71
CA LYS A 193 -13.38 9.45 5.02
C LYS A 193 -14.13 8.88 3.82
N LEU A 194 -13.93 9.46 2.63
CA LEU A 194 -14.53 8.97 1.38
C LEU A 194 -14.04 7.55 1.04
N PHE A 195 -12.73 7.29 1.13
CA PHE A 195 -12.18 5.95 0.92
C PHE A 195 -12.70 4.94 1.94
N SER A 196 -12.83 5.32 3.21
CA SER A 196 -13.36 4.44 4.26
C SER A 196 -14.84 4.10 4.05
N ILE A 197 -15.65 5.03 3.56
CA ILE A 197 -17.06 4.76 3.19
C ILE A 197 -17.12 3.77 2.02
N PHE A 198 -16.25 3.94 1.03
CA PHE A 198 -16.13 3.00 -0.09
C PHE A 198 -15.72 1.60 0.40
N ALA A 199 -14.69 1.51 1.25
CA ALA A 199 -14.22 0.26 1.87
C ALA A 199 -15.34 -0.47 2.61
N GLY A 200 -16.08 0.23 3.47
CA GLY A 200 -17.20 -0.35 4.22
C GLY A 200 -18.39 -0.78 3.34
N THR A 201 -18.56 -0.14 2.19
CA THR A 201 -19.60 -0.54 1.22
C THR A 201 -19.17 -1.81 0.47
N LEU A 202 -17.89 -1.90 0.08
CA LEU A 202 -17.32 -3.07 -0.56
C LEU A 202 -17.40 -4.30 0.39
N GLU A 203 -16.96 -4.14 1.63
CA GLU A 203 -17.02 -5.20 2.64
C GLU A 203 -18.43 -5.75 2.84
N ARG A 204 -19.43 -4.86 2.94
CA ARG A 204 -20.84 -5.27 3.06
C ARG A 204 -21.36 -6.03 1.85
N LYS A 205 -20.88 -5.72 0.65
CA LYS A 205 -21.26 -6.45 -0.58
C LYS A 205 -20.61 -7.83 -0.67
N LEU A 206 -19.39 -7.97 -0.16
CA LEU A 206 -18.64 -9.23 -0.21
C LEU A 206 -19.08 -10.24 0.85
N LYS A 207 -19.71 -9.76 1.95
CA LYS A 207 -20.27 -10.61 3.02
C LYS A 207 -21.68 -11.16 2.72
N LYS A 208 -22.31 -10.69 1.64
CA LYS A 208 -23.57 -11.23 1.10
C LYS A 208 -23.30 -12.34 0.09
#